data_30c0f852fbf332ff1cf5ce9a2bd2c5da
#
_entry.id   30c0f852fbf332ff1cf5ce9a2bd2c5da
#
_cell.length_a   1.000
_cell.length_b   1.000
_cell.length_c   1.000
_cell.angle_alpha   90.00
_cell.angle_beta   90.00
_cell.angle_gamma   90.00
#
_symmetry.space_group_name_H-M   'P 1'
#
loop_
_entity.id
_entity.type
_entity.pdbx_description
1 polymer ?
#
loop_
_entity_poly.entity_id
_entity_poly.type
_entity_poly.pdbx_seq_one_letter_code
_entity_poly.pdbx_strand_id
1 'polypeptide(L)'
;MRPVPDAGPEDRRIELLKTVLMSERHVPIVESTPALTLHWADETATRHWASALARHLAAWPGGRDASIELRGDLGAGKTTLVRHLLRACGVQGRIKSPTYAVVEPHQGVWGGQPWPIWHFDFYRFSDPREWEDAGFRDIFAGPGLKLMEWPDKVAGQLPPPDWVIAIEAMDESERRVRVQANTARGAQWLQHAHAAQDAAWLEGPRAL
;
A
#
# COMPACT_ATOMS: atom_id res chain seq x y z
N MET A 1 14.84 -68.90 -3.55
CA MET A 1 14.16 -67.74 -4.13
C MET A 1 12.68 -67.95 -3.88
N ARG A 2 12.08 -67.22 -2.90
CA ARG A 2 10.65 -67.35 -2.58
C ARG A 2 9.89 -66.30 -3.39
N PRO A 3 8.74 -66.61 -4.00
CA PRO A 3 7.96 -65.65 -4.75
C PRO A 3 7.29 -64.65 -3.76
N VAL A 4 7.28 -63.38 -4.16
CA VAL A 4 6.56 -62.30 -3.47
C VAL A 4 5.05 -62.52 -3.69
N PRO A 5 4.21 -62.46 -2.67
CA PRO A 5 2.78 -62.63 -2.85
C PRO A 5 2.21 -61.47 -3.68
N ASP A 6 1.36 -61.81 -4.66
CA ASP A 6 0.63 -60.85 -5.49
C ASP A 6 -0.39 -60.12 -4.63
N ALA A 7 -0.35 -58.79 -4.72
CA ALA A 7 -1.28 -57.92 -3.97
C ALA A 7 -2.71 -58.13 -4.47
N GLY A 8 -3.62 -58.45 -3.57
CA GLY A 8 -5.02 -58.71 -3.87
C GLY A 8 -5.76 -57.48 -4.45
N PRO A 9 -6.95 -57.66 -5.04
CA PRO A 9 -7.71 -56.59 -5.68
C PRO A 9 -8.11 -55.46 -4.73
N GLU A 10 -8.17 -55.70 -3.42
CA GLU A 10 -8.45 -54.67 -2.40
C GLU A 10 -7.23 -53.78 -2.18
N ASP A 11 -6.03 -54.30 -2.15
CA ASP A 11 -4.80 -53.51 -1.99
C ASP A 11 -4.58 -52.58 -3.19
N ARG A 12 -4.88 -53.01 -4.40
CA ARG A 12 -4.82 -52.17 -5.60
C ARG A 12 -5.85 -51.04 -5.57
N ARG A 13 -7.01 -51.28 -4.97
CA ARG A 13 -8.07 -50.29 -4.83
C ARG A 13 -7.71 -49.19 -3.78
N ILE A 14 -7.03 -49.60 -2.72
CA ILE A 14 -6.53 -48.68 -1.69
C ILE A 14 -5.38 -47.82 -2.23
N GLU A 15 -4.47 -48.41 -3.01
CA GLU A 15 -3.38 -47.68 -3.69
C GLU A 15 -3.90 -46.68 -4.72
N LEU A 16 -4.93 -47.05 -5.51
CA LEU A 16 -5.57 -46.16 -6.46
C LEU A 16 -6.28 -44.99 -5.73
N LEU A 17 -6.95 -45.25 -4.61
CA LEU A 17 -7.60 -44.22 -3.80
C LEU A 17 -6.58 -43.29 -3.14
N LYS A 18 -5.45 -43.78 -2.68
CA LYS A 18 -4.33 -42.95 -2.18
C LYS A 18 -3.73 -42.09 -3.27
N THR A 19 -3.57 -42.61 -4.48
CA THR A 19 -3.05 -41.87 -5.64
C THR A 19 -4.02 -40.81 -6.11
N VAL A 20 -5.32 -41.04 -6.06
CA VAL A 20 -6.37 -40.05 -6.41
C VAL A 20 -6.47 -38.98 -5.32
N LEU A 21 -6.41 -39.37 -4.03
CA LEU A 21 -6.43 -38.40 -2.91
C LEU A 21 -5.15 -37.55 -2.81
N MET A 22 -4.00 -38.05 -3.29
CA MET A 22 -2.76 -37.27 -3.35
C MET A 22 -2.64 -36.41 -4.62
N SER A 23 -3.53 -36.57 -5.60
CA SER A 23 -3.57 -35.76 -6.83
C SER A 23 -4.47 -34.54 -6.77
N GLU A 24 -5.06 -34.24 -5.62
CA GLU A 24 -5.53 -32.89 -5.39
C GLU A 24 -4.27 -32.02 -5.12
N ARG A 25 -3.61 -31.66 -6.21
CA ARG A 25 -2.70 -30.53 -6.19
C ARG A 25 -3.50 -29.37 -5.63
N HIS A 26 -3.18 -28.98 -4.42
CA HIS A 26 -3.48 -27.66 -3.91
C HIS A 26 -2.93 -26.69 -4.97
N VAL A 27 -3.78 -26.32 -5.91
CA VAL A 27 -3.55 -25.09 -6.69
C VAL A 27 -3.51 -24.02 -5.60
N PRO A 28 -2.38 -23.34 -5.36
CA PRO A 28 -2.39 -22.25 -4.42
C PRO A 28 -3.46 -21.32 -4.96
N ILE A 29 -4.52 -21.10 -4.16
CA ILE A 29 -5.42 -19.97 -4.36
C ILE A 29 -4.46 -18.80 -4.22
N VAL A 30 -4.02 -18.24 -5.33
CA VAL A 30 -3.39 -16.93 -5.36
C VAL A 30 -4.51 -16.02 -4.90
N GLU A 31 -4.61 -15.81 -3.59
CA GLU A 31 -5.49 -14.79 -3.04
C GLU A 31 -5.10 -13.51 -3.76
N SER A 32 -5.95 -13.07 -4.66
CA SER A 32 -5.71 -11.83 -5.41
C SER A 32 -5.57 -10.75 -4.35
N THR A 33 -4.36 -10.19 -4.26
CA THR A 33 -4.07 -9.12 -3.31
C THR A 33 -5.17 -8.06 -3.41
N PRO A 34 -5.89 -7.75 -2.31
CA PRO A 34 -6.98 -6.80 -2.35
C PRO A 34 -6.54 -5.49 -3.01
N ALA A 35 -7.28 -5.05 -4.00
CA ALA A 35 -7.00 -3.83 -4.73
C ALA A 35 -8.29 -3.07 -5.02
N LEU A 36 -8.19 -1.73 -5.04
CA LEU A 36 -9.25 -0.79 -5.35
C LEU A 36 -8.81 0.09 -6.51
N THR A 37 -9.68 0.30 -7.50
CA THR A 37 -9.44 1.26 -8.58
C THR A 37 -10.40 2.43 -8.40
N LEU A 38 -9.84 3.65 -8.46
CA LEU A 38 -10.53 4.90 -8.28
C LEU A 38 -10.34 5.78 -9.51
N HIS A 39 -11.24 6.70 -9.71
CA HIS A 39 -11.15 7.76 -10.69
C HIS A 39 -11.25 9.12 -9.97
N TRP A 40 -10.22 9.95 -10.10
CA TRP A 40 -10.23 11.31 -9.61
C TRP A 40 -10.39 12.26 -10.79
N ALA A 41 -11.53 12.93 -10.87
CA ALA A 41 -11.85 13.83 -11.95
C ALA A 41 -10.99 15.11 -11.91
N ASP A 42 -10.53 15.49 -10.71
CA ASP A 42 -9.75 16.72 -10.50
C ASP A 42 -8.96 16.67 -9.17
N GLU A 43 -8.25 17.75 -8.84
CA GLU A 43 -7.53 17.90 -7.58
C GLU A 43 -8.47 17.93 -6.36
N THR A 44 -9.74 18.35 -6.54
CA THR A 44 -10.74 18.33 -5.47
C THR A 44 -11.07 16.89 -5.05
N ALA A 45 -11.22 15.99 -6.02
CA ALA A 45 -11.39 14.56 -5.77
C ALA A 45 -10.18 13.97 -5.03
N THR A 46 -8.95 14.32 -5.44
CA THR A 46 -7.71 13.95 -4.73
C THR A 46 -7.74 14.41 -3.27
N ARG A 47 -8.14 15.66 -3.02
CA ARG A 47 -8.22 16.24 -1.67
C ARG A 47 -9.25 15.52 -0.81
N HIS A 48 -10.43 15.22 -1.35
CA HIS A 48 -11.49 14.51 -0.62
C HIS A 48 -11.04 13.11 -0.24
N TRP A 49 -10.43 12.39 -1.19
CA TRP A 49 -9.89 11.06 -0.92
C TRP A 49 -8.78 11.08 0.12
N ALA A 50 -7.84 12.03 0.03
CA ALA A 50 -6.78 12.21 1.02
C ALA A 50 -7.34 12.46 2.43
N SER A 51 -8.43 13.23 2.53
CA SER A 51 -9.10 13.50 3.80
C SER A 51 -9.78 12.25 4.37
N ALA A 52 -10.39 11.42 3.51
CA ALA A 52 -10.96 10.15 3.92
C ALA A 52 -9.86 9.18 4.37
N LEU A 53 -8.74 9.11 3.63
CA LEU A 53 -7.58 8.30 3.98
C LEU A 53 -7.01 8.69 5.35
N ALA A 54 -6.83 9.99 5.63
CA ALA A 54 -6.34 10.47 6.93
C ALA A 54 -7.22 9.99 8.09
N ARG A 55 -8.55 10.14 7.95
CA ARG A 55 -9.51 9.66 8.96
C ARG A 55 -9.43 8.15 9.16
N HIS A 56 -9.34 7.42 8.07
CA HIS A 56 -9.25 5.97 8.10
C HIS A 56 -7.98 5.51 8.82
N LEU A 57 -6.81 6.00 8.43
CA LEU A 57 -5.54 5.67 9.06
C LEU A 57 -5.52 6.04 10.55
N ALA A 58 -6.11 7.17 10.92
CA ALA A 58 -6.16 7.59 12.31
C ALA A 58 -7.08 6.73 13.18
N ALA A 59 -8.17 6.21 12.61
CA ALA A 59 -9.16 5.39 13.32
C ALA A 59 -8.71 3.94 13.51
N TRP A 60 -7.83 3.42 12.65
CA TRP A 60 -7.44 2.00 12.67
C TRP A 60 -6.27 1.70 13.60
N PRO A 61 -6.29 0.55 14.31
CA PRO A 61 -5.13 0.09 15.07
C PRO A 61 -3.89 -0.02 14.16
N GLY A 62 -2.83 0.69 14.52
CA GLY A 62 -1.59 0.73 13.74
C GLY A 62 -1.65 1.53 12.44
N GLY A 63 -2.80 2.10 12.04
CA GLY A 63 -2.91 2.91 10.81
C GLY A 63 -2.06 4.17 10.83
N ARG A 64 -1.81 4.71 12.01
CA ARG A 64 -0.93 5.87 12.19
C ARG A 64 0.55 5.56 11.93
N ASP A 65 0.92 4.29 11.90
CA ASP A 65 2.26 3.79 11.60
C ASP A 65 2.30 3.11 10.22
N ALA A 66 1.33 3.40 9.36
CA ALA A 66 1.26 2.85 8.02
C ALA A 66 2.47 3.23 7.16
N SER A 67 2.79 2.35 6.22
CA SER A 67 3.80 2.57 5.20
C SER A 67 3.13 2.54 3.83
N ILE A 68 3.24 3.64 3.06
CA ILE A 68 2.53 3.83 1.79
C ILE A 68 3.51 4.25 0.70
N GLU A 69 3.63 3.43 -0.34
CA GLU A 69 4.36 3.78 -1.55
C GLU A 69 3.45 4.50 -2.55
N LEU A 70 3.98 5.54 -3.18
CA LEU A 70 3.33 6.34 -4.22
C LEU A 70 4.08 6.17 -5.53
N ARG A 71 3.42 5.55 -6.51
CA ARG A 71 3.97 5.24 -7.82
C ARG A 71 3.26 6.03 -8.91
N GLY A 72 3.94 6.27 -10.00
CA GLY A 72 3.43 7.01 -11.17
C GLY A 72 4.48 7.94 -11.72
N ASP A 73 4.26 8.41 -12.96
CA ASP A 73 5.19 9.26 -13.69
C ASP A 73 5.39 10.64 -13.05
N LEU A 74 6.35 11.39 -13.57
CA LEU A 74 6.54 12.79 -13.21
C LEU A 74 5.26 13.58 -13.56
N GLY A 75 4.75 14.37 -12.61
CA GLY A 75 3.49 15.10 -12.80
C GLY A 75 2.21 14.30 -12.59
N ALA A 76 2.27 12.98 -12.28
CA ALA A 76 1.08 12.17 -12.03
C ALA A 76 0.22 12.62 -10.83
N GLY A 77 0.78 13.41 -9.89
CA GLY A 77 0.04 13.92 -8.74
C GLY A 77 0.43 13.30 -7.39
N LYS A 78 1.53 12.54 -7.31
CA LYS A 78 2.02 11.94 -6.05
C LYS A 78 2.19 12.96 -4.94
N THR A 79 2.99 14.00 -5.19
CA THR A 79 3.23 15.08 -4.22
C THR A 79 1.97 15.88 -3.90
N THR A 80 1.03 16.00 -4.86
CA THR A 80 -0.28 16.63 -4.63
C THR A 80 -1.09 15.81 -3.63
N LEU A 81 -1.15 14.49 -3.80
CA LEU A 81 -1.80 13.60 -2.84
C LEU A 81 -1.16 13.71 -1.45
N VAL A 82 0.19 13.63 -1.36
CA VAL A 82 0.91 13.77 -0.08
C VAL A 82 0.56 15.09 0.59
N ARG A 83 0.56 16.20 -0.16
CA ARG A 83 0.24 17.52 0.39
C ARG A 83 -1.16 17.57 0.97
N HIS A 84 -2.16 17.04 0.29
CA HIS A 84 -3.54 16.98 0.80
C HIS A 84 -3.66 16.05 2.00
N LEU A 85 -2.98 14.90 1.99
CA LEU A 85 -2.98 13.97 3.12
C LEU A 85 -2.35 14.59 4.36
N LEU A 86 -1.18 15.22 4.23
CA LEU A 86 -0.52 15.94 5.33
C LEU A 86 -1.41 17.04 5.92
N ARG A 87 -2.10 17.81 5.05
CA ARG A 87 -3.08 18.81 5.52
C ARG A 87 -4.23 18.19 6.30
N ALA A 88 -4.77 17.07 5.82
CA ALA A 88 -5.83 16.34 6.49
C ALA A 88 -5.37 15.71 7.82
N CYS A 89 -4.08 15.36 7.94
CA CYS A 89 -3.45 14.94 9.19
C CYS A 89 -3.15 16.11 10.16
N GLY A 90 -3.53 17.35 9.83
CA GLY A 90 -3.33 18.51 10.70
C GLY A 90 -1.96 19.18 10.59
N VAL A 91 -1.13 18.82 9.61
CA VAL A 91 0.18 19.47 9.38
C VAL A 91 -0.03 20.92 8.95
N GLN A 92 0.61 21.84 9.64
CA GLN A 92 0.56 23.28 9.37
C GLN A 92 1.79 23.75 8.57
N GLY A 93 1.73 24.98 8.07
CA GLY A 93 2.86 25.59 7.37
C GLY A 93 3.00 25.15 5.91
N ARG A 94 4.13 25.42 5.30
CA ARG A 94 4.39 25.11 3.88
C ARG A 94 4.86 23.66 3.73
N ILE A 95 4.19 22.90 2.87
CA ILE A 95 4.56 21.53 2.51
C ILE A 95 5.19 21.56 1.11
N LYS A 96 6.43 21.10 1.01
CA LYS A 96 7.18 20.94 -0.24
C LYS A 96 7.49 19.47 -0.47
N SER A 97 7.81 19.07 -1.71
CA SER A 97 8.44 17.77 -1.95
C SER A 97 9.88 17.80 -1.45
N PRO A 98 10.34 16.78 -0.71
CA PRO A 98 11.71 16.69 -0.23
C PRO A 98 12.68 16.17 -1.31
N THR A 99 12.49 16.49 -2.59
CA THR A 99 13.30 16.00 -3.70
C THR A 99 14.81 16.26 -3.52
N TYR A 100 15.20 17.26 -2.74
CA TYR A 100 16.60 17.55 -2.42
C TYR A 100 17.03 17.01 -1.06
N ALA A 101 16.14 17.05 -0.07
CA ALA A 101 16.44 16.61 1.31
C ALA A 101 16.18 15.10 1.49
N VAL A 102 15.55 14.46 0.49
CA VAL A 102 15.14 13.05 0.46
C VAL A 102 14.05 12.73 1.47
N VAL A 103 14.11 13.21 2.69
CA VAL A 103 13.10 13.02 3.73
C VAL A 103 12.77 14.36 4.40
N GLU A 104 11.48 14.57 4.65
CA GLU A 104 10.94 15.70 5.41
C GLU A 104 10.09 15.16 6.56
N PRO A 105 10.46 15.40 7.83
CA PRO A 105 9.63 15.06 8.96
C PRO A 105 8.50 16.10 9.12
N HIS A 106 7.31 15.60 9.39
CA HIS A 106 6.13 16.42 9.68
C HIS A 106 5.52 16.01 11.00
N GLN A 107 4.87 16.97 11.66
CA GLN A 107 4.09 16.74 12.87
C GLN A 107 2.63 16.99 12.55
N GLY A 108 1.86 15.92 12.41
CA GLY A 108 0.40 15.96 12.38
C GLY A 108 -0.20 15.95 13.78
N VAL A 109 -1.52 16.13 13.86
CA VAL A 109 -2.29 16.04 15.09
C VAL A 109 -3.60 15.31 14.81
N TRP A 110 -3.94 14.33 15.64
CA TRP A 110 -5.21 13.64 15.57
C TRP A 110 -5.77 13.38 16.98
N GLY A 111 -7.01 13.82 17.22
CA GLY A 111 -7.61 13.71 18.55
C GLY A 111 -6.79 14.38 19.65
N GLY A 112 -6.11 15.48 19.33
CA GLY A 112 -5.21 16.20 20.26
C GLY A 112 -3.87 15.51 20.52
N GLN A 113 -3.61 14.36 19.88
CA GLN A 113 -2.34 13.63 20.03
C GLN A 113 -1.40 13.90 18.86
N PRO A 114 -0.08 14.01 19.12
CA PRO A 114 0.91 14.13 18.06
C PRO A 114 0.88 12.92 17.11
N TRP A 115 1.10 13.19 15.82
CA TRP A 115 1.20 12.17 14.80
C TRP A 115 2.46 12.40 13.96
N PRO A 116 3.55 11.68 14.21
CA PRO A 116 4.76 11.75 13.38
C PRO A 116 4.46 11.26 11.96
N ILE A 117 4.92 12.00 10.96
CA ILE A 117 4.76 11.63 9.55
C ILE A 117 6.08 11.91 8.83
N TRP A 118 6.54 10.93 8.05
CA TRP A 118 7.77 10.99 7.30
C TRP A 118 7.45 10.98 5.81
N HIS A 119 7.80 12.05 5.10
CA HIS A 119 7.63 12.15 3.66
C HIS A 119 8.98 11.95 2.98
N PHE A 120 9.11 10.89 2.18
CA PHE A 120 10.29 10.55 1.40
C PHE A 120 10.05 10.83 -0.09
N ASP A 121 11.08 11.30 -0.78
CA ASP A 121 11.12 11.43 -2.23
C ASP A 121 12.50 10.94 -2.75
N PHE A 122 12.50 9.73 -3.32
CA PHE A 122 13.73 9.09 -3.80
C PHE A 122 14.06 9.41 -5.26
N TYR A 123 13.37 10.38 -5.89
CA TYR A 123 13.54 10.71 -7.31
C TYR A 123 15.00 10.88 -7.73
N ARG A 124 15.82 11.49 -6.87
CA ARG A 124 17.23 11.80 -7.14
C ARG A 124 18.21 10.70 -6.79
N PHE A 125 17.74 9.63 -6.15
CA PHE A 125 18.61 8.50 -5.84
C PHE A 125 19.11 7.85 -7.13
N SER A 126 20.41 7.70 -7.23
CA SER A 126 21.10 7.05 -8.35
C SER A 126 21.71 5.70 -7.95
N ASP A 127 22.01 5.52 -6.68
CA ASP A 127 22.57 4.31 -6.10
C ASP A 127 21.75 3.87 -4.87
N PRO A 128 21.21 2.65 -4.84
CA PRO A 128 20.50 2.12 -3.68
C PRO A 128 21.28 2.14 -2.36
N ARG A 129 22.64 2.20 -2.41
CA ARG A 129 23.49 2.32 -1.21
C ARG A 129 23.31 3.65 -0.48
N GLU A 130 22.88 4.71 -1.17
CA GLU A 130 22.55 5.99 -0.55
C GLU A 130 21.51 5.84 0.57
N TRP A 131 20.65 4.83 0.48
CA TRP A 131 19.68 4.44 1.52
C TRP A 131 20.38 3.98 2.82
N GLU A 132 21.42 3.16 2.70
CA GLU A 132 22.16 2.62 3.86
C GLU A 132 22.93 3.72 4.58
N ASP A 133 23.59 4.58 3.80
CA ASP A 133 24.41 5.68 4.31
C ASP A 133 23.57 6.76 5.01
N ALA A 134 22.34 6.94 4.58
CA ALA A 134 21.41 7.93 5.16
C ALA A 134 20.78 7.52 6.50
N GLY A 135 20.95 6.28 6.96
CA GLY A 135 20.44 5.81 8.26
C GLY A 135 18.90 5.72 8.36
N PHE A 136 18.19 5.60 7.24
CA PHE A 136 16.72 5.60 7.23
C PHE A 136 16.09 4.37 7.90
N ARG A 137 16.85 3.29 8.14
CA ARG A 137 16.34 2.06 8.80
C ARG A 137 15.67 2.36 10.14
N ASP A 138 16.22 3.28 10.94
CA ASP A 138 15.67 3.65 12.24
C ASP A 138 14.30 4.36 12.10
N ILE A 139 14.13 5.17 11.05
CA ILE A 139 12.86 5.83 10.77
C ILE A 139 11.79 4.78 10.42
N PHE A 140 12.14 3.76 9.63
CA PHE A 140 11.19 2.70 9.26
C PHE A 140 10.87 1.76 10.43
N ALA A 141 11.79 1.55 11.35
CA ALA A 141 11.56 0.80 12.58
C ALA A 141 10.77 1.59 13.63
N GLY A 142 10.79 2.93 13.55
CA GLY A 142 10.12 3.82 14.49
C GLY A 142 8.65 4.06 14.16
N PRO A 143 7.92 4.75 15.07
CA PRO A 143 6.52 5.10 14.88
C PRO A 143 6.32 6.17 13.81
N GLY A 144 5.09 6.29 13.32
CA GLY A 144 4.64 7.33 12.42
C GLY A 144 4.35 6.83 11.00
N LEU A 145 3.54 7.61 10.28
CA LEU A 145 3.17 7.36 8.89
C LEU A 145 4.36 7.60 7.96
N LYS A 146 4.66 6.66 7.07
CA LYS A 146 5.70 6.78 6.05
C LYS A 146 5.05 6.90 4.67
N LEU A 147 5.32 7.99 3.97
CA LEU A 147 4.85 8.27 2.61
C LEU A 147 6.07 8.34 1.70
N MET A 148 6.15 7.48 0.69
CA MET A 148 7.33 7.31 -0.14
C MET A 148 7.01 7.55 -1.61
N GLU A 149 7.58 8.60 -2.20
CA GLU A 149 7.56 8.83 -3.64
C GLU A 149 8.79 8.19 -4.29
N TRP A 150 8.63 7.65 -5.51
CA TRP A 150 9.68 7.01 -6.31
C TRP A 150 10.37 5.82 -5.63
N PRO A 151 9.62 4.89 -5.02
CA PRO A 151 10.21 3.76 -4.27
C PRO A 151 11.09 2.85 -5.14
N ASP A 152 10.86 2.83 -6.45
CA ASP A 152 11.63 2.00 -7.39
C ASP A 152 13.12 2.39 -7.44
N LYS A 153 13.47 3.62 -7.04
CA LYS A 153 14.86 4.11 -6.96
C LYS A 153 15.67 3.43 -5.84
N VAL A 154 14.97 2.87 -4.86
CA VAL A 154 15.56 2.16 -3.71
C VAL A 154 14.99 0.74 -3.61
N ALA A 155 14.72 0.13 -4.75
CA ALA A 155 14.14 -1.20 -4.83
C ALA A 155 14.96 -2.23 -4.03
N GLY A 156 14.28 -3.04 -3.21
CA GLY A 156 14.90 -4.07 -2.36
C GLY A 156 15.47 -3.55 -1.04
N GLN A 157 15.48 -2.23 -0.79
CA GLN A 157 15.94 -1.63 0.48
C GLN A 157 14.78 -1.32 1.42
N LEU A 158 13.60 -1.03 0.87
CA LEU A 158 12.42 -0.70 1.65
C LEU A 158 11.77 -1.95 2.24
N PRO A 159 11.28 -1.89 3.50
CA PRO A 159 10.37 -2.91 3.99
C PRO A 159 9.07 -2.93 3.17
N PRO A 160 8.36 -4.08 3.09
CA PRO A 160 7.09 -4.15 2.37
C PRO A 160 6.11 -3.06 2.85
N PRO A 161 5.57 -2.21 1.95
CA PRO A 161 4.60 -1.19 2.34
C PRO A 161 3.25 -1.83 2.66
N ASP A 162 2.43 -1.17 3.49
CA ASP A 162 1.06 -1.63 3.69
C ASP A 162 0.21 -1.43 2.44
N TRP A 163 0.39 -0.28 1.78
CA TRP A 163 -0.28 0.02 0.51
C TRP A 163 0.69 0.54 -0.54
N VAL A 164 0.41 0.16 -1.77
CA VAL A 164 0.95 0.78 -2.98
C VAL A 164 -0.17 1.55 -3.65
N ILE A 165 0.01 2.84 -3.85
CA ILE A 165 -0.91 3.74 -4.55
C ILE A 165 -0.26 4.13 -5.88
N ALA A 166 -0.76 3.56 -6.97
CA ALA A 166 -0.31 3.89 -8.31
C ALA A 166 -1.26 4.95 -8.91
N ILE A 167 -0.70 6.06 -9.37
CA ILE A 167 -1.42 7.20 -9.94
C ILE A 167 -1.01 7.34 -11.41
N GLU A 168 -1.99 7.29 -12.28
CA GLU A 168 -1.83 7.47 -13.73
C GLU A 168 -2.59 8.73 -14.16
N ALA A 169 -1.92 9.66 -14.84
CA ALA A 169 -2.57 10.81 -15.45
C ALA A 169 -3.33 10.35 -16.70
N MET A 170 -4.64 10.61 -16.74
CA MET A 170 -5.48 10.31 -17.90
C MET A 170 -5.52 11.50 -18.87
N ASP A 171 -5.54 12.71 -18.31
CA ASP A 171 -5.42 13.98 -19.00
C ASP A 171 -4.82 15.05 -18.06
N GLU A 172 -5.08 16.34 -18.31
CA GLU A 172 -4.58 17.45 -17.48
C GLU A 172 -5.12 17.41 -16.03
N SER A 173 -6.37 17.00 -15.83
CA SER A 173 -7.08 17.01 -14.56
C SER A 173 -7.34 15.62 -13.98
N GLU A 174 -7.70 14.66 -14.84
CA GLU A 174 -8.17 13.34 -14.44
C GLU A 174 -7.04 12.38 -14.09
N ARG A 175 -7.27 11.55 -13.07
CA ARG A 175 -6.34 10.51 -12.63
C ARG A 175 -7.06 9.18 -12.46
N ARG A 176 -6.44 8.13 -12.96
CA ARG A 176 -6.77 6.75 -12.57
C ARG A 176 -5.85 6.36 -11.42
N VAL A 177 -6.43 5.84 -10.34
CA VAL A 177 -5.68 5.48 -9.15
C VAL A 177 -5.96 4.04 -8.77
N ARG A 178 -4.90 3.26 -8.56
CA ARG A 178 -4.99 1.90 -8.05
C ARG A 178 -4.36 1.86 -6.66
N VAL A 179 -5.15 1.47 -5.67
CA VAL A 179 -4.68 1.20 -4.31
C VAL A 179 -4.59 -0.31 -4.15
N GLN A 180 -3.42 -0.83 -3.84
CA GLN A 180 -3.18 -2.25 -3.64
C GLN A 180 -2.64 -2.48 -2.24
N ALA A 181 -3.24 -3.41 -1.52
CA ALA A 181 -2.71 -3.88 -0.24
C ALA A 181 -1.48 -4.77 -0.49
N ASN A 182 -0.46 -4.67 0.35
CA ASN A 182 0.78 -5.43 0.20
C ASN A 182 1.20 -6.17 1.48
N THR A 183 0.48 -5.92 2.59
CA THR A 183 0.60 -6.66 3.85
C THR A 183 -0.77 -7.15 4.29
N ALA A 184 -0.80 -8.14 5.20
CA ALA A 184 -2.06 -8.61 5.80
C ALA A 184 -2.80 -7.46 6.51
N ARG A 185 -2.07 -6.57 7.18
CA ARG A 185 -2.61 -5.36 7.82
C ARG A 185 -3.24 -4.43 6.79
N GLY A 186 -2.53 -4.14 5.71
CA GLY A 186 -3.03 -3.33 4.60
C GLY A 186 -4.27 -3.93 3.94
N ALA A 187 -4.33 -5.26 3.81
CA ALA A 187 -5.49 -5.96 3.27
C ALA A 187 -6.74 -5.79 4.15
N GLN A 188 -6.58 -5.94 5.45
CA GLN A 188 -7.67 -5.71 6.41
C GLN A 188 -8.21 -4.27 6.32
N TRP A 189 -7.34 -3.27 6.26
CA TRP A 189 -7.75 -1.88 6.13
C TRP A 189 -8.49 -1.61 4.83
N LEU A 190 -8.02 -2.16 3.71
CA LEU A 190 -8.66 -1.97 2.42
C LEU A 190 -10.04 -2.64 2.34
N GLN A 191 -10.19 -3.82 2.92
CA GLN A 191 -11.47 -4.52 3.02
C GLN A 191 -12.50 -3.72 3.83
N HIS A 192 -12.08 -3.14 4.96
CA HIS A 192 -12.98 -2.33 5.78
C HIS A 192 -13.35 -1.01 5.12
N ALA A 193 -12.42 -0.36 4.44
CA ALA A 193 -12.70 0.83 3.66
C ALA A 193 -13.76 0.57 2.58
N HIS A 194 -13.69 -0.60 1.95
CA HIS A 194 -14.67 -1.03 0.95
C HIS A 194 -16.03 -1.38 1.59
N ALA A 195 -16.03 -2.05 2.75
CA ALA A 195 -17.25 -2.48 3.44
C ALA A 195 -18.00 -1.32 4.10
N ALA A 196 -17.30 -0.26 4.53
CA ALA A 196 -17.90 0.90 5.18
C ALA A 196 -18.78 1.73 4.25
N GLN A 197 -18.85 1.41 2.94
CA GLN A 197 -19.60 2.15 1.92
C GLN A 197 -19.45 3.68 2.06
N ASP A 198 -18.30 4.10 2.57
CA ASP A 198 -18.01 5.52 2.67
C ASP A 198 -17.89 6.03 1.23
N ALA A 199 -18.93 6.71 0.73
CA ALA A 199 -18.98 7.23 -0.64
C ALA A 199 -17.74 8.07 -0.97
N ALA A 200 -17.09 8.63 0.06
CA ALA A 200 -15.83 9.33 -0.05
C ALA A 200 -14.65 8.45 -0.52
N TRP A 201 -14.75 7.11 -0.39
CA TRP A 201 -13.72 6.17 -0.86
C TRP A 201 -13.92 5.73 -2.30
N LEU A 202 -15.18 5.59 -2.72
CA LEU A 202 -15.54 4.97 -4.00
C LEU A 202 -15.93 5.99 -5.06
N GLU A 203 -16.47 7.12 -4.62
CA GLU A 203 -16.94 8.18 -5.50
C GLU A 203 -16.19 9.47 -5.13
N GLY A 204 -15.45 10.03 -6.08
CA GLY A 204 -15.16 11.44 -6.04
C GLY A 204 -16.48 12.22 -5.92
N PRO A 205 -16.47 13.51 -5.53
CA PRO A 205 -17.71 14.26 -5.34
C PRO A 205 -18.59 14.12 -6.56
N ARG A 206 -19.79 13.52 -6.39
CA ARG A 206 -20.84 13.63 -7.40
C ARG A 206 -21.04 15.12 -7.63
N ALA A 207 -20.86 15.56 -8.85
CA ALA A 207 -21.25 16.90 -9.24
C ALA A 207 -22.73 17.09 -8.82
N LEU A 208 -22.96 18.08 -7.94
CA LEU A 208 -24.29 18.58 -7.65
C LEU A 208 -24.82 19.35 -8.85
#